data_0b6be8c8919744181e86fbc4008a6370
#
_entry.id   0b6be8c8919744181e86fbc4008a6370
#
_cell.length_a   1.000
_cell.length_b   1.000
_cell.length_c   1.000
_cell.angle_alpha   90.00
_cell.angle_beta   90.00
_cell.angle_gamma   90.00
#
_symmetry.space_group_name_H-M   'P 1'
#
loop_
_entity.id
_entity.type
_entity.pdbx_description
1 polymer ?
#
loop_
_entity_poly.entity_id
_entity_poly.type
_entity_poly.pdbx_seq_one_letter_code
_entity_poly.pdbx_strand_id
1 'polypeptide(L)'
;MSNKVILISIDGMRADGLQKCGNPYLEELKETSSYTFTARTVFPSITLPCHLSMFHSVPPERHGTLNNDYSVPVRPVSGLFEQVKFAGKSSAMFYGWHPLRDICRSGSLTAAEYLNAYAMEHTDGILTDKALSFIKAASPDFVFLYMVETDEKGGHDNGWMSETYLDYISCAINNVKRVIEEVGDEYTVIVTADHGGHDRGHGSDSPEDMTIPMIFHGKEFEAKKELHGVSILDIAPTVADIMGLVKPREWEGNSLI
;
A
#
# COMPACT_ATOMS: atom_id res chain seq x y z
N MET A 1 1.85 13.06 21.03
CA MET A 1 2.05 11.69 20.54
C MET A 1 2.10 11.78 19.04
N SER A 2 3.07 11.16 18.40
CA SER A 2 3.21 11.26 16.95
C SER A 2 2.10 10.46 16.27
N ASN A 3 1.33 11.10 15.41
CA ASN A 3 0.29 10.48 14.60
C ASN A 3 0.81 10.39 13.16
N LYS A 4 1.97 9.75 12.98
CA LYS A 4 2.62 9.56 11.70
C LYS A 4 2.32 8.18 11.16
N VAL A 5 2.23 8.07 9.84
CA VAL A 5 1.87 6.81 9.18
C VAL A 5 2.82 6.51 8.02
N ILE A 6 3.23 5.26 7.92
CA ILE A 6 3.86 4.69 6.73
C ILE A 6 2.89 3.68 6.13
N LEU A 7 2.50 3.89 4.87
CA LEU A 7 1.72 2.95 4.09
C LEU A 7 2.66 2.25 3.10
N ILE A 8 2.74 0.93 3.19
CA ILE A 8 3.52 0.08 2.29
C ILE A 8 2.55 -0.71 1.43
N SER A 9 2.62 -0.54 0.11
CA SER A 9 1.89 -1.35 -0.86
C SER A 9 2.88 -2.28 -1.56
N ILE A 10 2.65 -3.59 -1.47
CA ILE A 10 3.41 -4.62 -2.16
C ILE A 10 2.55 -5.10 -3.33
N ASP A 11 2.90 -4.66 -4.53
CA ASP A 11 2.13 -4.90 -5.75
C ASP A 11 1.91 -6.39 -6.02
N GLY A 12 0.69 -6.75 -6.37
CA GLY A 12 0.33 -8.11 -6.77
C GLY A 12 0.47 -9.16 -5.66
N MET A 13 0.61 -8.77 -4.37
CA MET A 13 0.82 -9.72 -3.28
C MET A 13 -0.48 -10.40 -2.86
N ARG A 14 -0.63 -11.66 -3.20
CA ARG A 14 -1.75 -12.51 -2.76
C ARG A 14 -1.70 -12.77 -1.26
N ALA A 15 -2.87 -12.81 -0.63
CA ALA A 15 -2.98 -13.13 0.80
C ALA A 15 -2.49 -14.54 1.13
N ASP A 16 -2.81 -15.55 0.31
CA ASP A 16 -2.33 -16.91 0.49
C ASP A 16 -0.85 -17.08 0.10
N GLY A 17 -0.33 -16.23 -0.81
CA GLY A 17 1.09 -16.14 -1.12
C GLY A 17 1.90 -15.65 0.07
N LEU A 18 1.44 -14.58 0.73
CA LEU A 18 2.06 -14.09 1.97
C LEU A 18 2.11 -15.17 3.06
N GLN A 19 1.02 -15.92 3.25
CA GLN A 19 0.97 -17.00 4.24
C GLN A 19 1.91 -18.17 3.90
N LYS A 20 2.23 -18.37 2.61
CA LYS A 20 3.06 -19.49 2.10
C LYS A 20 4.51 -19.11 1.81
N CYS A 21 4.88 -17.82 1.85
CA CYS A 21 6.22 -17.35 1.47
C CYS A 21 7.34 -17.84 2.41
N GLY A 22 6.99 -18.43 3.56
CA GLY A 22 7.96 -19.00 4.49
C GLY A 22 8.81 -18.00 5.25
N ASN A 23 8.48 -16.70 5.21
CA ASN A 23 9.22 -15.69 5.94
C ASN A 23 8.91 -15.77 7.45
N PRO A 24 9.90 -15.99 8.32
CA PRO A 24 9.65 -16.17 9.75
C PRO A 24 9.16 -14.89 10.45
N TYR A 25 9.43 -13.72 9.90
CA TYR A 25 8.99 -12.46 10.48
C TYR A 25 7.46 -12.26 10.39
N LEU A 26 6.77 -12.95 9.48
CA LEU A 26 5.31 -12.84 9.37
C LEU A 26 4.60 -13.25 10.66
N GLU A 27 5.06 -14.30 11.34
CA GLU A 27 4.45 -14.73 12.60
C GLU A 27 4.68 -13.70 13.71
N GLU A 28 5.88 -13.13 13.82
CA GLU A 28 6.18 -12.06 14.75
C GLU A 28 5.31 -10.81 14.48
N LEU A 29 5.15 -10.46 13.21
CA LEU A 29 4.35 -9.32 12.79
C LEU A 29 2.85 -9.50 13.13
N LYS A 30 2.31 -10.70 12.96
CA LYS A 30 0.94 -11.05 13.38
C LYS A 30 0.75 -10.96 14.89
N GLU A 31 1.76 -11.39 15.67
CA GLU A 31 1.74 -11.34 17.13
C GLU A 31 1.69 -9.90 17.69
N THR A 32 2.17 -8.93 16.93
CA THR A 32 2.29 -7.52 17.34
C THR A 32 1.34 -6.56 16.62
N SER A 33 0.48 -7.08 15.74
CA SER A 33 -0.35 -6.27 14.82
C SER A 33 -1.80 -6.72 14.79
N SER A 34 -2.72 -5.85 14.34
CA SER A 34 -3.99 -6.30 13.76
C SER A 34 -3.77 -6.66 12.30
N TYR A 35 -4.47 -7.68 11.79
CA TYR A 35 -4.28 -8.15 10.42
C TYR A 35 -5.53 -8.76 9.82
N THR A 36 -5.54 -8.88 8.50
CA THR A 36 -6.51 -9.69 7.76
C THR A 36 -5.85 -10.31 6.52
N PHE A 37 -6.28 -11.51 6.17
CA PHE A 37 -5.94 -12.19 4.93
C PHE A 37 -7.14 -12.33 3.98
N THR A 38 -8.23 -11.62 4.28
CA THR A 38 -9.50 -11.69 3.55
C THR A 38 -10.01 -10.31 3.14
N ALA A 39 -9.16 -9.28 3.16
CA ALA A 39 -9.55 -7.97 2.67
C ALA A 39 -9.80 -8.02 1.16
N ARG A 40 -10.64 -7.10 0.68
CA ARG A 40 -11.03 -7.04 -0.73
C ARG A 40 -10.50 -5.78 -1.38
N THR A 41 -9.87 -5.95 -2.54
CA THR A 41 -9.61 -4.83 -3.44
C THR A 41 -10.83 -4.49 -4.30
N VAL A 42 -10.68 -3.54 -5.21
CA VAL A 42 -11.74 -3.12 -6.15
C VAL A 42 -11.60 -3.81 -7.50
N PHE A 43 -12.70 -3.83 -8.27
CA PHE A 43 -12.70 -4.30 -9.65
C PHE A 43 -12.75 -3.10 -10.62
N PRO A 44 -11.94 -3.08 -11.69
CA PRO A 44 -10.95 -4.09 -12.04
C PRO A 44 -9.75 -4.11 -11.09
N SER A 45 -9.25 -5.31 -10.78
CA SER A 45 -8.08 -5.55 -9.91
C SER A 45 -6.77 -5.26 -10.66
N ILE A 46 -6.60 -3.99 -11.00
CA ILE A 46 -5.50 -3.43 -11.80
C ILE A 46 -4.80 -2.36 -10.97
N THR A 47 -3.50 -2.26 -11.06
CA THR A 47 -2.64 -1.44 -10.20
C THR A 47 -3.12 0.01 -10.01
N LEU A 48 -3.30 0.78 -11.10
CA LEU A 48 -3.66 2.20 -10.98
C LEU A 48 -5.10 2.41 -10.45
N PRO A 49 -6.15 1.71 -10.93
CA PRO A 49 -7.49 1.74 -10.34
C PRO A 49 -7.50 1.41 -8.84
N CYS A 50 -6.79 0.35 -8.42
CA CYS A 50 -6.72 -0.05 -7.02
C CYS A 50 -6.05 1.00 -6.15
N HIS A 51 -4.92 1.57 -6.58
CA HIS A 51 -4.24 2.64 -5.84
C HIS A 51 -5.06 3.93 -5.78
N LEU A 52 -5.73 4.32 -6.88
CA LEU A 52 -6.65 5.46 -6.84
C LEU A 52 -7.78 5.22 -5.84
N SER A 53 -8.35 4.02 -5.80
CA SER A 53 -9.36 3.65 -4.82
C SER A 53 -8.81 3.66 -3.39
N MET A 54 -7.61 3.14 -3.16
CA MET A 54 -6.91 3.16 -1.87
C MET A 54 -6.73 4.57 -1.32
N PHE A 55 -6.29 5.51 -2.17
CA PHE A 55 -5.98 6.89 -1.76
C PHE A 55 -7.19 7.82 -1.72
N HIS A 56 -8.24 7.54 -2.50
CA HIS A 56 -9.43 8.40 -2.59
C HIS A 56 -10.65 7.79 -1.90
N SER A 57 -10.54 6.55 -1.40
CA SER A 57 -11.63 5.83 -0.70
C SER A 57 -12.94 5.79 -1.48
N VAL A 58 -12.85 5.63 -2.81
CA VAL A 58 -14.00 5.48 -3.72
C VAL A 58 -13.73 4.40 -4.76
N PRO A 59 -14.75 3.73 -5.28
CA PRO A 59 -14.56 2.68 -6.28
C PRO A 59 -14.15 3.25 -7.66
N PRO A 60 -13.62 2.41 -8.57
CA PRO A 60 -13.16 2.83 -9.90
C PRO A 60 -14.19 3.56 -10.75
N GLU A 61 -15.46 3.21 -10.64
CA GLU A 61 -16.55 3.88 -11.36
C GLU A 61 -16.71 5.34 -10.92
N ARG A 62 -16.31 5.67 -9.68
CA ARG A 62 -16.41 7.02 -9.13
C ARG A 62 -15.22 7.89 -9.51
N HIS A 63 -13.98 7.37 -9.52
CA HIS A 63 -12.81 8.13 -9.96
C HIS A 63 -12.57 8.05 -11.48
N GLY A 64 -13.15 7.06 -12.19
CA GLY A 64 -13.19 6.99 -13.65
C GLY A 64 -11.95 6.37 -14.31
N THR A 65 -10.96 5.92 -13.57
CA THR A 65 -9.76 5.22 -14.09
C THR A 65 -10.00 3.71 -13.95
N LEU A 66 -10.06 2.99 -15.08
CA LEU A 66 -10.42 1.57 -15.16
C LEU A 66 -9.27 0.68 -15.69
N ASN A 67 -8.14 1.27 -15.98
CA ASN A 67 -6.93 0.59 -16.46
C ASN A 67 -5.69 1.38 -15.99
N ASN A 68 -4.51 1.01 -16.45
CA ASN A 68 -3.26 1.69 -16.11
C ASN A 68 -3.02 3.02 -16.86
N ASP A 69 -4.03 3.51 -17.60
CA ASP A 69 -4.03 4.84 -18.21
C ASP A 69 -4.87 5.80 -17.36
N TYR A 70 -4.23 6.80 -16.78
CA TYR A 70 -4.91 7.77 -15.90
C TYR A 70 -5.97 8.57 -16.65
N SER A 71 -7.20 8.56 -16.11
CA SER A 71 -8.32 9.39 -16.57
C SER A 71 -8.59 10.52 -15.61
N VAL A 72 -8.53 11.76 -16.10
CA VAL A 72 -8.82 12.94 -15.25
C VAL A 72 -10.29 12.92 -14.84
N PRO A 73 -10.61 12.84 -13.53
CA PRO A 73 -12.00 12.80 -13.09
C PRO A 73 -12.74 14.11 -13.37
N VAL A 74 -13.94 14.02 -13.94
CA VAL A 74 -14.82 15.18 -14.16
C VAL A 74 -15.28 15.78 -12.82
N ARG A 75 -15.44 14.93 -11.80
CA ARG A 75 -15.78 15.33 -10.43
C ARG A 75 -14.73 14.72 -9.48
N PRO A 76 -13.57 15.37 -9.34
CA PRO A 76 -12.48 14.83 -8.56
C PRO A 76 -12.83 14.77 -7.07
N VAL A 77 -12.51 13.63 -6.45
CA VAL A 77 -12.52 13.46 -5.01
C VAL A 77 -11.14 13.84 -4.49
N SER A 78 -11.06 14.52 -3.35
CA SER A 78 -9.76 14.78 -2.71
C SER A 78 -9.24 13.48 -2.07
N GLY A 79 -8.01 13.12 -2.38
CA GLY A 79 -7.37 11.94 -1.87
C GLY A 79 -6.60 12.20 -0.56
N LEU A 80 -5.99 11.15 -0.04
CA LEU A 80 -5.26 11.18 1.23
C LEU A 80 -4.10 12.19 1.21
N PHE A 81 -3.32 12.25 0.14
CA PHE A 81 -2.21 13.22 0.02
C PHE A 81 -2.68 14.66 0.10
N GLU A 82 -3.83 14.98 -0.51
CA GLU A 82 -4.43 16.30 -0.41
C GLU A 82 -4.87 16.62 1.02
N GLN A 83 -5.45 15.63 1.74
CA GLN A 83 -5.87 15.83 3.13
C GLN A 83 -4.67 16.05 4.06
N VAL A 84 -3.56 15.32 3.87
CA VAL A 84 -2.31 15.56 4.57
C VAL A 84 -1.82 16.99 4.34
N LYS A 85 -1.82 17.44 3.08
CA LYS A 85 -1.44 18.81 2.70
C LYS A 85 -2.34 19.87 3.32
N PHE A 86 -3.67 19.68 3.28
CA PHE A 86 -4.64 20.63 3.84
C PHE A 86 -4.50 20.77 5.37
N ALA A 87 -4.05 19.73 6.04
CA ALA A 87 -3.73 19.76 7.46
C ALA A 87 -2.37 20.41 7.79
N GLY A 88 -1.65 20.92 6.76
CA GLY A 88 -0.32 21.50 6.95
C GLY A 88 0.78 20.48 7.28
N LYS A 89 0.53 19.21 7.01
CA LYS A 89 1.44 18.09 7.28
C LYS A 89 2.30 17.77 6.04
N SER A 90 3.42 17.09 6.27
CA SER A 90 4.36 16.67 5.25
C SER A 90 4.08 15.23 4.77
N SER A 91 4.28 14.99 3.47
CA SER A 91 4.16 13.66 2.89
C SER A 91 5.27 13.36 1.90
N ALA A 92 5.65 12.07 1.80
CA ALA A 92 6.63 11.60 0.84
C ALA A 92 6.15 10.32 0.15
N MET A 93 6.59 10.11 -1.10
CA MET A 93 6.28 8.94 -1.89
C MET A 93 7.53 8.35 -2.53
N PHE A 94 7.73 7.04 -2.35
CA PHE A 94 8.83 6.26 -2.93
C PHE A 94 8.23 5.14 -3.77
N TYR A 95 8.50 5.12 -5.08
CA TYR A 95 7.78 4.21 -5.97
C TYR A 95 8.60 3.77 -7.19
N GLY A 96 8.35 2.53 -7.62
CA GLY A 96 9.07 1.87 -8.71
C GLY A 96 8.35 1.88 -10.07
N TRP A 97 7.07 2.31 -10.12
CA TRP A 97 6.24 2.28 -11.31
C TRP A 97 5.68 3.67 -11.65
N HIS A 98 6.03 4.18 -12.83
CA HIS A 98 5.83 5.57 -13.20
C HIS A 98 4.36 6.09 -13.17
N PRO A 99 3.32 5.31 -13.56
CA PRO A 99 1.95 5.82 -13.53
C PRO A 99 1.42 6.18 -12.14
N LEU A 100 2.03 5.69 -11.05
CA LEU A 100 1.64 6.10 -9.69
C LEU A 100 1.85 7.58 -9.39
N ARG A 101 2.61 8.31 -10.21
CA ARG A 101 2.69 9.79 -10.09
C ARG A 101 1.33 10.48 -10.13
N ASP A 102 0.33 9.84 -10.73
CA ASP A 102 -1.00 10.40 -10.96
C ASP A 102 -1.99 10.12 -9.81
N ILE A 103 -1.57 9.38 -8.74
CA ILE A 103 -2.44 9.11 -7.58
C ILE A 103 -2.69 10.34 -6.68
N CYS A 104 -1.99 11.43 -6.90
CA CYS A 104 -2.16 12.68 -6.15
C CYS A 104 -2.04 13.89 -7.08
N ARG A 105 -2.63 15.00 -6.67
CA ARG A 105 -2.52 16.25 -7.42
C ARG A 105 -1.14 16.86 -7.27
N SER A 106 -0.70 17.55 -8.32
CA SER A 106 0.55 18.31 -8.31
C SER A 106 0.62 19.24 -7.08
N GLY A 107 1.74 19.19 -6.37
CA GLY A 107 1.98 19.99 -5.18
C GLY A 107 1.37 19.44 -3.88
N SER A 108 0.77 18.26 -3.88
CA SER A 108 0.29 17.61 -2.65
C SER A 108 1.43 16.94 -1.86
N LEU A 109 2.49 16.51 -2.55
CA LEU A 109 3.66 15.89 -1.94
C LEU A 109 4.71 16.91 -1.48
N THR A 110 5.37 16.64 -0.37
CA THR A 110 6.58 17.33 0.07
C THR A 110 7.81 16.80 -0.67
N ALA A 111 7.88 15.48 -0.88
CA ALA A 111 8.96 14.82 -1.60
C ALA A 111 8.42 13.62 -2.38
N ALA A 112 9.07 13.30 -3.50
CA ALA A 112 8.84 12.06 -4.25
C ALA A 112 10.15 11.55 -4.83
N GLU A 113 10.36 10.24 -4.78
CA GLU A 113 11.48 9.54 -5.41
C GLU A 113 10.93 8.43 -6.30
N TYR A 114 11.25 8.50 -7.57
CA TYR A 114 10.91 7.48 -8.55
C TYR A 114 12.16 6.75 -9.03
N LEU A 115 12.11 5.42 -9.01
CA LEU A 115 13.10 4.55 -9.65
C LEU A 115 12.40 3.63 -10.65
N ASN A 116 12.92 3.54 -11.86
CA ASN A 116 12.34 2.67 -12.88
C ASN A 116 12.70 1.20 -12.62
N ALA A 117 11.79 0.43 -12.02
CA ALA A 117 12.00 -0.97 -11.70
C ALA A 117 12.15 -1.89 -12.93
N TYR A 118 11.69 -1.46 -14.10
CA TYR A 118 11.91 -2.19 -15.36
C TYR A 118 13.35 -2.07 -15.88
N ALA A 119 14.09 -1.09 -15.41
CA ALA A 119 15.46 -0.84 -15.84
C ALA A 119 16.51 -1.17 -14.76
N MET A 120 16.07 -1.60 -13.57
CA MET A 120 16.94 -1.81 -12.42
C MET A 120 16.59 -3.13 -11.72
N GLU A 121 17.60 -3.70 -11.08
CA GLU A 121 17.44 -4.84 -10.17
C GLU A 121 17.35 -4.35 -8.71
N HIS A 122 16.67 -5.11 -7.86
CA HIS A 122 16.54 -4.81 -6.42
C HIS A 122 15.97 -3.43 -6.11
N THR A 123 15.05 -2.95 -6.96
CA THR A 123 14.47 -1.61 -6.86
C THR A 123 13.73 -1.41 -5.54
N ASP A 124 12.99 -2.41 -5.06
CA ASP A 124 12.22 -2.33 -3.81
C ASP A 124 13.15 -2.14 -2.60
N GLY A 125 14.30 -2.83 -2.57
CA GLY A 125 15.33 -2.65 -1.53
C GLY A 125 15.95 -1.25 -1.57
N ILE A 126 16.28 -0.75 -2.76
CA ILE A 126 16.85 0.59 -2.96
C ILE A 126 15.84 1.68 -2.55
N LEU A 127 14.56 1.54 -2.94
CA LEU A 127 13.50 2.47 -2.53
C LEU A 127 13.29 2.47 -1.02
N THR A 128 13.38 1.29 -0.38
CA THR A 128 13.32 1.16 1.08
C THR A 128 14.48 1.92 1.74
N ASP A 129 15.72 1.79 1.25
CA ASP A 129 16.89 2.53 1.76
C ASP A 129 16.71 4.03 1.64
N LYS A 130 16.18 4.50 0.51
CA LYS A 130 15.88 5.92 0.27
C LYS A 130 14.77 6.44 1.18
N ALA A 131 13.71 5.66 1.36
CA ALA A 131 12.62 6.01 2.27
C ALA A 131 13.13 6.13 3.72
N LEU A 132 13.88 5.16 4.22
CA LEU A 132 14.46 5.18 5.56
C LEU A 132 15.42 6.36 5.76
N SER A 133 16.27 6.64 4.77
CA SER A 133 17.17 7.78 4.80
C SER A 133 16.40 9.11 4.87
N PHE A 134 15.31 9.24 4.11
CA PHE A 134 14.47 10.43 4.13
C PHE A 134 13.68 10.56 5.44
N ILE A 135 13.12 9.47 5.95
CA ILE A 135 12.42 9.43 7.24
C ILE A 135 13.35 9.92 8.35
N LYS A 136 14.57 9.43 8.39
CA LYS A 136 15.58 9.84 9.39
C LYS A 136 15.99 11.32 9.27
N ALA A 137 16.06 11.85 8.06
CA ALA A 137 16.47 13.23 7.81
C ALA A 137 15.36 14.26 7.99
N ALA A 138 14.13 13.94 7.59
CA ALA A 138 13.02 14.87 7.46
C ALA A 138 11.83 14.59 8.38
N SER A 139 11.73 13.36 8.92
CA SER A 139 10.63 12.92 9.81
C SER A 139 9.24 13.28 9.30
N PRO A 140 8.87 12.89 8.05
CA PRO A 140 7.60 13.25 7.43
C PRO A 140 6.41 12.67 8.21
N ASP A 141 5.24 13.32 8.09
CA ASP A 141 4.03 12.86 8.78
C ASP A 141 3.39 11.64 8.10
N PHE A 142 3.47 11.58 6.75
CA PHE A 142 2.96 10.46 5.96
C PHE A 142 3.99 10.01 4.92
N VAL A 143 4.21 8.70 4.83
CA VAL A 143 5.08 8.09 3.80
C VAL A 143 4.31 7.01 3.07
N PHE A 144 4.37 7.02 1.76
CA PHE A 144 3.95 5.92 0.91
C PHE A 144 5.18 5.27 0.28
N LEU A 145 5.36 3.98 0.55
CA LEU A 145 6.39 3.14 -0.04
C LEU A 145 5.72 2.06 -0.90
N TYR A 146 5.98 2.08 -2.19
CA TYR A 146 5.44 1.12 -3.14
C TYR A 146 6.55 0.21 -3.65
N MET A 147 6.33 -1.10 -3.49
CA MET A 147 7.19 -2.20 -3.90
C MET A 147 6.55 -2.93 -5.08
N VAL A 148 7.23 -3.00 -6.21
CA VAL A 148 6.67 -3.50 -7.48
C VAL A 148 7.20 -4.87 -7.89
N GLU A 149 8.33 -5.32 -7.34
CA GLU A 149 9.03 -6.50 -7.85
C GLU A 149 8.24 -7.80 -7.63
N THR A 150 7.36 -7.86 -6.63
CA THR A 150 6.50 -9.04 -6.40
C THR A 150 5.53 -9.26 -7.56
N ASP A 151 4.92 -8.20 -8.09
CA ASP A 151 4.03 -8.28 -9.26
C ASP A 151 4.83 -8.54 -10.54
N GLU A 152 5.73 -7.65 -10.89
CA GLU A 152 6.41 -7.66 -12.19
C GLU A 152 7.32 -8.88 -12.33
N LYS A 153 8.27 -9.04 -11.41
CA LYS A 153 9.27 -10.10 -11.52
C LYS A 153 8.79 -11.43 -10.93
N GLY A 154 8.03 -11.37 -9.83
CA GLY A 154 7.45 -12.55 -9.23
C GLY A 154 6.28 -13.09 -10.05
N GLY A 155 5.24 -12.30 -10.23
CA GLY A 155 3.99 -12.67 -10.88
C GLY A 155 4.08 -12.76 -12.38
N HIS A 156 4.30 -11.65 -13.08
CA HIS A 156 4.28 -11.61 -14.54
C HIS A 156 5.40 -12.43 -15.18
N ASP A 157 6.63 -12.32 -14.67
CA ASP A 157 7.77 -13.03 -15.25
C ASP A 157 7.79 -14.52 -14.90
N ASN A 158 7.40 -14.90 -13.68
CA ASN A 158 7.57 -16.26 -13.17
C ASN A 158 6.26 -16.99 -12.84
N GLY A 159 5.15 -16.29 -12.73
CA GLY A 159 3.82 -16.83 -12.40
C GLY A 159 3.51 -16.74 -10.91
N TRP A 160 2.27 -16.29 -10.62
CA TRP A 160 1.76 -16.24 -9.26
C TRP A 160 1.81 -17.61 -8.59
N MET A 161 2.21 -17.64 -7.34
CA MET A 161 2.40 -18.83 -6.51
C MET A 161 3.59 -19.74 -6.91
N SER A 162 4.43 -19.34 -7.88
CA SER A 162 5.73 -20.00 -8.12
C SER A 162 6.68 -19.80 -6.92
N GLU A 163 7.71 -20.63 -6.80
CA GLU A 163 8.75 -20.46 -5.77
C GLU A 163 9.38 -19.06 -5.86
N THR A 164 9.70 -18.61 -7.06
CA THR A 164 10.27 -17.26 -7.29
C THR A 164 9.32 -16.14 -6.82
N TYR A 165 8.03 -16.26 -7.09
CA TYR A 165 7.05 -15.28 -6.59
C TYR A 165 7.01 -15.23 -5.05
N LEU A 166 7.02 -16.40 -4.40
CA LEU A 166 7.05 -16.49 -2.94
C LEU A 166 8.35 -15.92 -2.35
N ASP A 167 9.48 -16.08 -3.04
CA ASP A 167 10.76 -15.47 -2.67
C ASP A 167 10.69 -13.93 -2.75
N TYR A 168 10.05 -13.36 -3.79
CA TYR A 168 9.84 -11.90 -3.87
C TYR A 168 8.96 -11.38 -2.74
N ILE A 169 7.88 -12.09 -2.37
CA ILE A 169 7.10 -11.74 -1.17
C ILE A 169 7.99 -11.77 0.08
N SER A 170 8.78 -12.82 0.25
CA SER A 170 9.68 -12.93 1.41
C SER A 170 10.70 -11.77 1.45
N CYS A 171 11.25 -11.36 0.30
CA CYS A 171 12.13 -10.19 0.20
C CYS A 171 11.38 -8.88 0.57
N ALA A 172 10.16 -8.69 0.09
CA ALA A 172 9.35 -7.53 0.45
C ALA A 172 9.05 -7.47 1.95
N ILE A 173 8.73 -8.61 2.59
CA ILE A 173 8.52 -8.70 4.04
C ILE A 173 9.82 -8.41 4.83
N ASN A 174 11.00 -8.77 4.31
CA ASN A 174 12.26 -8.35 4.92
C ASN A 174 12.46 -6.83 4.85
N ASN A 175 12.02 -6.17 3.79
CA ASN A 175 12.02 -4.71 3.70
C ASN A 175 11.01 -4.09 4.69
N VAL A 176 9.81 -4.67 4.84
CA VAL A 176 8.83 -4.28 5.88
C VAL A 176 9.45 -4.38 7.27
N LYS A 177 10.13 -5.48 7.58
CA LYS A 177 10.84 -5.66 8.86
C LYS A 177 11.81 -4.52 9.11
N ARG A 178 12.66 -4.20 8.13
CA ARG A 178 13.64 -3.09 8.23
C ARG A 178 12.97 -1.75 8.51
N VAL A 179 11.81 -1.48 7.87
CA VAL A 179 11.05 -0.25 8.13
C VAL A 179 10.57 -0.22 9.56
N ILE A 180 9.90 -1.28 10.03
CA ILE A 180 9.33 -1.35 11.40
C ILE A 180 10.43 -1.23 12.46
N GLU A 181 11.55 -1.95 12.29
CA GLU A 181 12.68 -1.89 13.23
C GLU A 181 13.33 -0.49 13.30
N GLU A 182 13.42 0.23 12.17
CA GLU A 182 14.04 1.56 12.13
C GLU A 182 13.12 2.65 12.73
N VAL A 183 11.81 2.56 12.49
CA VAL A 183 10.88 3.63 12.92
C VAL A 183 10.31 3.40 14.32
N GLY A 184 10.34 2.17 14.83
CA GLY A 184 9.81 1.81 16.15
C GLY A 184 8.38 2.33 16.36
N ASP A 185 8.10 2.84 17.55
CA ASP A 185 6.77 3.36 17.93
C ASP A 185 6.49 4.78 17.40
N GLU A 186 7.38 5.35 16.58
CA GLU A 186 7.19 6.71 16.05
C GLU A 186 6.12 6.76 14.95
N TYR A 187 5.99 5.68 14.20
CA TYR A 187 5.03 5.55 13.09
C TYR A 187 4.10 4.36 13.30
N THR A 188 2.86 4.53 12.86
CA THR A 188 1.99 3.39 12.54
C THR A 188 2.33 2.91 11.14
N VAL A 189 2.62 1.61 10.97
CA VAL A 189 2.97 1.01 9.69
C VAL A 189 1.81 0.15 9.19
N ILE A 190 1.29 0.48 8.02
CA ILE A 190 0.23 -0.27 7.34
C ILE A 190 0.86 -0.96 6.14
N VAL A 191 0.70 -2.28 6.04
CA VAL A 191 1.20 -3.10 4.93
C VAL A 191 0.01 -3.72 4.22
N THR A 192 -0.05 -3.58 2.90
CA THR A 192 -1.11 -4.15 2.08
C THR A 192 -0.60 -4.51 0.67
N ALA A 193 -1.49 -5.06 -0.14
CA ALA A 193 -1.37 -5.14 -1.59
C ALA A 193 -2.47 -4.31 -2.24
N ASP A 194 -2.31 -4.00 -3.49
CA ASP A 194 -3.35 -3.38 -4.32
C ASP A 194 -4.27 -4.42 -4.96
N HIS A 195 -3.73 -5.56 -5.39
CA HIS A 195 -4.44 -6.73 -5.91
C HIS A 195 -3.64 -8.01 -5.69
N GLY A 196 -4.19 -9.14 -6.07
CA GLY A 196 -3.49 -10.41 -6.20
C GLY A 196 -3.19 -10.71 -7.66
N GLY A 197 -3.29 -11.99 -8.06
CA GLY A 197 -3.10 -12.41 -9.44
C GLY A 197 -3.14 -13.92 -9.58
N HIS A 198 -3.23 -14.41 -10.81
CA HIS A 198 -3.23 -15.83 -11.15
C HIS A 198 -2.49 -16.07 -12.46
N ASP A 199 -1.99 -17.26 -12.67
CA ASP A 199 -1.13 -17.60 -13.79
C ASP A 199 0.01 -16.59 -13.96
N ARG A 200 -0.06 -15.69 -14.95
CA ARG A 200 0.87 -14.59 -15.21
C ARG A 200 0.15 -13.26 -15.46
N GLY A 201 -1.01 -13.05 -14.82
CA GLY A 201 -1.83 -11.86 -15.00
C GLY A 201 -2.77 -11.61 -13.83
N HIS A 202 -3.46 -10.48 -13.90
CA HIS A 202 -4.44 -10.03 -12.93
C HIS A 202 -5.47 -9.12 -13.63
N GLY A 203 -6.46 -8.60 -12.89
CA GLY A 203 -7.46 -7.67 -13.42
C GLY A 203 -8.87 -8.28 -13.50
N SER A 204 -9.03 -9.53 -13.07
CA SER A 204 -10.32 -10.22 -13.02
C SER A 204 -11.02 -10.02 -11.67
N ASP A 205 -12.27 -10.53 -11.57
CA ASP A 205 -13.02 -10.57 -10.32
C ASP A 205 -12.81 -11.89 -9.54
N SER A 206 -11.82 -12.69 -9.95
CA SER A 206 -11.50 -13.94 -9.27
C SER A 206 -11.04 -13.71 -7.83
N PRO A 207 -11.26 -14.68 -6.93
CA PRO A 207 -10.76 -14.57 -5.55
C PRO A 207 -9.24 -14.35 -5.48
N GLU A 208 -8.47 -14.92 -6.42
CA GLU A 208 -7.03 -14.83 -6.50
C GLU A 208 -6.54 -13.40 -6.77
N ASP A 209 -7.29 -12.65 -7.59
CA ASP A 209 -6.98 -11.27 -7.92
C ASP A 209 -7.54 -10.28 -6.88
N MET A 210 -8.71 -10.60 -6.33
CA MET A 210 -9.49 -9.67 -5.50
C MET A 210 -9.18 -9.74 -4.00
N THR A 211 -8.53 -10.83 -3.52
CA THR A 211 -8.26 -11.00 -2.08
C THR A 211 -6.84 -10.57 -1.75
N ILE A 212 -6.74 -9.56 -0.88
CA ILE A 212 -5.47 -8.97 -0.47
C ILE A 212 -5.25 -9.10 1.04
N PRO A 213 -3.99 -9.15 1.51
CA PRO A 213 -3.68 -9.06 2.92
C PRO A 213 -3.62 -7.61 3.38
N MET A 214 -3.89 -7.36 4.65
CA MET A 214 -3.59 -6.10 5.32
C MET A 214 -3.05 -6.37 6.71
N ILE A 215 -2.02 -5.62 7.10
CA ILE A 215 -1.40 -5.68 8.43
C ILE A 215 -1.26 -4.26 8.94
N PHE A 216 -1.68 -4.05 10.19
CA PHE A 216 -1.70 -2.75 10.85
C PHE A 216 -0.86 -2.84 12.13
N HIS A 217 0.36 -2.31 12.06
CA HIS A 217 1.33 -2.32 13.15
C HIS A 217 1.43 -0.93 13.77
N GLY A 218 1.05 -0.80 15.02
CA GLY A 218 1.10 0.47 15.75
C GLY A 218 0.13 0.47 16.95
N LYS A 219 0.29 1.44 17.82
CA LYS A 219 -0.45 1.54 19.08
C LYS A 219 -1.96 1.75 18.94
N GLU A 220 -2.43 2.18 17.78
CA GLU A 220 -3.85 2.37 17.46
C GLU A 220 -4.57 1.04 17.23
N PHE A 221 -3.81 -0.05 17.04
CA PHE A 221 -4.32 -1.36 16.71
C PHE A 221 -4.04 -2.37 17.82
N GLU A 222 -5.01 -3.26 18.03
CA GLU A 222 -4.88 -4.35 18.99
C GLU A 222 -3.99 -5.46 18.40
N ALA A 223 -2.98 -5.88 19.18
CA ALA A 223 -2.10 -6.98 18.79
C ALA A 223 -2.88 -8.30 18.66
N LYS A 224 -2.49 -9.15 17.69
CA LYS A 224 -3.09 -10.48 17.39
C LYS A 224 -4.56 -10.43 16.97
N LYS A 225 -5.08 -9.29 16.58
CA LYS A 225 -6.48 -9.15 16.20
C LYS A 225 -6.66 -9.40 14.71
N GLU A 226 -7.44 -10.41 14.38
CA GLU A 226 -7.87 -10.63 13.01
C GLU A 226 -9.09 -9.75 12.69
N LEU A 227 -8.99 -8.98 11.60
CA LEU A 227 -10.03 -8.09 11.11
C LEU A 227 -10.82 -8.77 9.98
N HIS A 228 -12.12 -8.52 9.89
CA HIS A 228 -13.00 -9.09 8.89
C HIS A 228 -13.81 -8.01 8.18
N GLY A 229 -14.22 -8.28 6.92
CA GLY A 229 -15.02 -7.36 6.13
C GLY A 229 -14.28 -6.08 5.71
N VAL A 230 -12.95 -6.15 5.63
CA VAL A 230 -12.08 -5.02 5.30
C VAL A 230 -11.97 -4.85 3.78
N SER A 231 -11.98 -3.60 3.34
CA SER A 231 -11.80 -3.19 1.94
C SER A 231 -10.58 -2.31 1.77
N ILE A 232 -10.01 -2.29 0.57
CA ILE A 232 -8.95 -1.34 0.19
C ILE A 232 -9.39 0.12 0.38
N LEU A 233 -10.70 0.39 0.29
CA LEU A 233 -11.29 1.72 0.53
C LEU A 233 -11.14 2.19 1.98
N ASP A 234 -10.94 1.27 2.93
CA ASP A 234 -10.85 1.57 4.36
C ASP A 234 -9.48 2.15 4.76
N ILE A 235 -8.48 2.07 3.87
CA ILE A 235 -7.12 2.55 4.14
C ILE A 235 -7.08 4.06 4.34
N ALA A 236 -7.61 4.84 3.39
CA ALA A 236 -7.55 6.30 3.50
C ALA A 236 -8.31 6.85 4.73
N PRO A 237 -9.55 6.42 5.04
CA PRO A 237 -10.23 6.88 6.25
C PRO A 237 -9.54 6.43 7.55
N THR A 238 -8.91 5.25 7.57
CA THR A 238 -8.12 4.77 8.71
C THR A 238 -6.89 5.64 8.94
N VAL A 239 -6.11 5.90 7.90
CA VAL A 239 -4.95 6.82 7.98
C VAL A 239 -5.39 8.22 8.40
N ALA A 240 -6.52 8.70 7.87
CA ALA A 240 -7.06 10.02 8.24
C ALA A 240 -7.39 10.11 9.74
N ASP A 241 -8.01 9.09 10.32
CA ASP A 241 -8.32 9.08 11.76
C ASP A 241 -7.04 8.98 12.61
N ILE A 242 -6.08 8.13 12.26
CA ILE A 242 -4.77 8.06 12.94
C ILE A 242 -4.09 9.43 12.96
N MET A 243 -4.09 10.13 11.84
CA MET A 243 -3.40 11.40 11.66
C MET A 243 -4.23 12.62 12.09
N GLY A 244 -5.50 12.45 12.43
CA GLY A 244 -6.42 13.55 12.78
C GLY A 244 -6.77 14.44 11.58
N LEU A 245 -6.91 13.87 10.39
CA LEU A 245 -7.25 14.59 9.16
C LEU A 245 -8.76 14.69 8.97
N VAL A 246 -9.19 15.68 8.21
CA VAL A 246 -10.58 15.82 7.78
C VAL A 246 -10.84 14.81 6.65
N LYS A 247 -11.86 13.96 6.83
CA LYS A 247 -12.29 13.01 5.79
C LYS A 247 -13.27 13.69 4.84
N PRO A 248 -13.04 13.66 3.51
CA PRO A 248 -14.04 14.07 2.53
C PRO A 248 -15.34 13.30 2.67
N ARG A 249 -16.47 13.96 2.44
CA ARG A 249 -17.80 13.32 2.52
C ARG A 249 -18.03 12.26 1.44
N GLU A 250 -17.26 12.34 0.38
CA GLU A 250 -17.31 11.43 -0.77
C GLU A 250 -16.59 10.10 -0.52
N TRP A 251 -15.80 10.00 0.53
CA TRP A 251 -15.14 8.75 0.88
C TRP A 251 -16.15 7.71 1.34
N GLU A 252 -16.05 6.51 0.77
CA GLU A 252 -17.01 5.42 0.97
C GLU A 252 -16.52 4.32 1.92
N GLY A 253 -15.20 4.26 2.17
CA GLY A 253 -14.61 3.34 3.13
C GLY A 253 -14.83 3.75 4.59
N ASN A 254 -14.57 2.84 5.49
CA ASN A 254 -14.70 3.03 6.93
C ASN A 254 -13.34 3.01 7.61
N SER A 255 -13.20 3.75 8.71
CA SER A 255 -12.03 3.63 9.58
C SER A 255 -12.05 2.31 10.35
N LEU A 256 -10.88 1.73 10.55
CA LEU A 256 -10.68 0.46 11.27
C LEU A 256 -10.25 0.66 12.74
N ILE A 257 -10.22 1.94 13.20
CA ILE A 257 -9.93 2.31 14.60
C ILE A 257 -11.09 3.04 15.24
#